data_d9817a48ef2b7597c65794aa92c34d30
#
_entry.id   d9817a48ef2b7597c65794aa92c34d30
#
_cell.length_a   1.000
_cell.length_b   1.000
_cell.length_c   1.000
_cell.angle_alpha   90.00
_cell.angle_beta   90.00
_cell.angle_gamma   90.00
#
_symmetry.space_group_name_H-M   'P 1'
#
loop_
_entity.id
_entity.type
_entity.pdbx_description
1 polymer ?
#
loop_
_entity_poly.entity_id
_entity_poly.type
_entity_poly.pdbx_seq_one_letter_code
_entity_poly.pdbx_strand_id
1 'polypeptide(L)'
;SAKYGQSTAVCHFDQVLVPWDQVFFAGEHDYTEHLVTSYANHHRHSCIGARAGFGDLLIGAGALMTEANGLDMATVPHLRDSMAELIKLVEGFFACGVAASVYGIEDPSGSWMPEPIFSNVGKLLLATQIYDMHRIAHEVSGGLIVALPGPDEDHNPATSGDLATLLAGRADIPYDQRMQVARFMEDITASSTAGWYSVISLHGGGS
;
A
#
# COMPACT_ATOMS: atom_id res chain seq x y z
N SER A 1 7.89 6.64 9.70
CA SER A 1 7.01 5.45 9.87
C SER A 1 6.57 5.24 11.31
N ALA A 2 7.44 5.37 12.29
CA ALA A 2 7.07 5.23 13.71
C ALA A 2 5.89 6.12 14.13
N LYS A 3 5.68 7.23 13.45
CA LYS A 3 4.56 8.17 13.71
C LYS A 3 3.21 7.64 13.21
N TYR A 4 3.20 6.83 12.18
CA TYR A 4 1.97 6.37 11.49
C TYR A 4 1.83 4.84 11.51
N GLY A 5 2.64 4.15 12.32
CA GLY A 5 2.57 2.71 12.44
C GLY A 5 1.23 2.25 13.03
N GLN A 6 0.85 1.04 12.70
CA GLN A 6 -0.24 0.32 13.39
C GLN A 6 0.33 -0.92 14.07
N SER A 7 -0.40 -1.44 15.04
CA SER A 7 -0.01 -2.66 15.74
C SER A 7 -1.06 -3.74 15.54
N THR A 8 -0.60 -4.98 15.49
CA THR A 8 -1.46 -6.17 15.52
C THR A 8 -1.16 -6.94 16.81
N ALA A 9 -2.19 -7.46 17.44
CA ALA A 9 -2.07 -8.20 18.68
C ALA A 9 -2.84 -9.53 18.58
N VAL A 10 -2.35 -10.52 19.31
CA VAL A 10 -3.13 -11.73 19.62
C VAL A 10 -3.87 -11.47 20.92
N CYS A 11 -5.19 -11.61 20.89
CA CYS A 11 -6.03 -11.47 22.09
C CYS A 11 -6.32 -12.84 22.67
N HIS A 12 -6.06 -12.99 23.97
CA HIS A 12 -6.43 -14.17 24.74
C HIS A 12 -7.46 -13.78 25.79
N PHE A 13 -8.63 -14.41 25.74
CA PHE A 13 -9.73 -14.19 26.68
C PHE A 13 -9.76 -15.36 27.66
N ASP A 14 -9.50 -15.08 28.93
CA ASP A 14 -9.55 -16.07 30.01
C ASP A 14 -10.57 -15.63 31.07
N GLN A 15 -11.67 -16.40 31.17
CA GLN A 15 -12.78 -16.17 32.08
C GLN A 15 -13.36 -14.73 32.06
N VAL A 16 -13.36 -14.09 30.88
CA VAL A 16 -13.89 -12.75 30.70
C VAL A 16 -15.43 -12.83 30.64
N LEU A 17 -16.09 -12.15 31.56
CA LEU A 17 -17.56 -12.01 31.53
C LEU A 17 -17.96 -11.02 30.42
N VAL A 18 -18.77 -11.48 29.48
CA VAL A 18 -19.37 -10.63 28.45
C VAL A 18 -20.85 -10.48 28.80
N PRO A 19 -21.33 -9.27 29.12
CA PRO A 19 -22.76 -9.01 29.35
C PRO A 19 -23.58 -9.24 28.08
N TRP A 20 -24.83 -9.66 28.23
CA TRP A 20 -25.70 -9.99 27.09
C TRP A 20 -25.97 -8.82 26.14
N ASP A 21 -25.96 -7.61 26.64
CA ASP A 21 -26.08 -6.38 25.83
C ASP A 21 -24.87 -6.13 24.92
N GLN A 22 -23.76 -6.87 25.11
CA GLN A 22 -22.57 -6.85 24.26
C GLN A 22 -22.49 -8.07 23.34
N VAL A 23 -23.47 -8.96 23.36
CA VAL A 23 -23.50 -10.18 22.55
C VAL A 23 -24.45 -10.00 21.37
N PHE A 24 -23.92 -10.01 20.15
CA PHE A 24 -24.75 -9.86 18.95
C PHE A 24 -25.45 -11.16 18.57
N PHE A 25 -24.76 -12.30 18.69
CA PHE A 25 -25.39 -13.62 18.61
C PHE A 25 -24.48 -14.68 19.27
N ALA A 26 -25.09 -15.76 19.75
CA ALA A 26 -24.36 -16.85 20.41
C ALA A 26 -25.16 -18.16 20.25
N GLY A 27 -24.89 -18.91 19.20
CA GLY A 27 -25.54 -20.17 18.87
C GLY A 27 -26.54 -20.11 17.70
N GLU A 28 -26.84 -18.93 17.19
CA GLU A 28 -27.69 -18.75 16.01
C GLU A 28 -26.89 -18.96 14.71
N HIS A 29 -26.46 -20.20 14.47
CA HIS A 29 -25.53 -20.51 13.37
C HIS A 29 -26.14 -20.31 11.98
N ASP A 30 -27.43 -20.26 11.85
CA ASP A 30 -28.10 -20.03 10.57
C ASP A 30 -27.73 -18.66 9.93
N TYR A 31 -27.30 -17.72 10.75
CA TYR A 31 -26.83 -16.40 10.29
C TYR A 31 -25.33 -16.34 9.96
N THR A 32 -24.57 -17.40 10.24
CA THR A 32 -23.10 -17.38 10.10
C THR A 32 -22.67 -17.16 8.65
N GLU A 33 -23.32 -17.84 7.69
CA GLU A 33 -23.01 -17.70 6.27
C GLU A 33 -23.22 -16.25 5.82
N HIS A 34 -24.37 -15.66 6.17
CA HIS A 34 -24.67 -14.28 5.82
C HIS A 34 -23.67 -13.30 6.43
N LEU A 35 -23.33 -13.44 7.71
CA LEU A 35 -22.37 -12.60 8.39
C LEU A 35 -20.99 -12.67 7.73
N VAL A 36 -20.47 -13.88 7.49
CA VAL A 36 -19.13 -14.09 6.93
C VAL A 36 -19.06 -13.57 5.49
N THR A 37 -20.09 -13.84 4.70
CA THR A 37 -20.14 -13.40 3.30
C THR A 37 -20.22 -11.87 3.19
N SER A 38 -21.07 -11.24 3.99
CA SER A 38 -21.22 -9.78 4.03
C SER A 38 -19.92 -9.13 4.50
N TYR A 39 -19.33 -9.62 5.60
CA TYR A 39 -18.03 -9.13 6.08
C TYR A 39 -16.96 -9.24 5.01
N ALA A 40 -16.81 -10.43 4.42
CA ALA A 40 -15.75 -10.66 3.42
C ALA A 40 -15.91 -9.75 2.20
N ASN A 41 -17.14 -9.54 1.73
CA ASN A 41 -17.41 -8.69 0.57
C ASN A 41 -17.07 -7.22 0.84
N HIS A 42 -17.52 -6.67 1.96
CA HIS A 42 -17.18 -5.31 2.37
C HIS A 42 -15.68 -5.14 2.63
N HIS A 43 -15.05 -6.12 3.29
CA HIS A 43 -13.62 -6.10 3.56
C HIS A 43 -12.79 -6.09 2.27
N ARG A 44 -13.12 -6.93 1.30
CA ARG A 44 -12.43 -6.98 0.00
C ARG A 44 -12.59 -5.66 -0.75
N HIS A 45 -13.77 -5.10 -0.77
CA HIS A 45 -14.04 -3.81 -1.39
C HIS A 45 -13.23 -2.68 -0.72
N SER A 46 -13.22 -2.60 0.60
CA SER A 46 -12.46 -1.56 1.33
C SER A 46 -10.94 -1.71 1.15
N CYS A 47 -10.44 -2.95 1.02
CA CYS A 47 -9.02 -3.21 0.73
C CYS A 47 -8.59 -2.60 -0.61
N ILE A 48 -9.46 -2.65 -1.63
CA ILE A 48 -9.18 -2.06 -2.95
C ILE A 48 -8.93 -0.55 -2.81
N GLY A 49 -9.84 0.17 -2.14
CA GLY A 49 -9.69 1.62 -1.95
C GLY A 49 -8.44 2.00 -1.17
N ALA A 50 -8.17 1.30 -0.06
CA ALA A 50 -6.99 1.56 0.75
C ALA A 50 -5.68 1.33 -0.03
N ARG A 51 -5.64 0.36 -0.93
CA ARG A 51 -4.43 0.04 -1.72
C ARG A 51 -4.31 0.90 -2.98
N ALA A 52 -5.39 1.42 -3.51
CA ALA A 52 -5.32 2.47 -4.53
C ALA A 52 -4.60 3.70 -3.99
N GLY A 53 -4.98 4.20 -2.81
CA GLY A 53 -4.28 5.29 -2.15
C GLY A 53 -2.80 4.99 -1.85
N PHE A 54 -2.45 3.74 -1.50
CA PHE A 54 -1.06 3.33 -1.37
C PHE A 54 -0.34 3.33 -2.73
N GLY A 55 -1.00 2.88 -3.78
CA GLY A 55 -0.47 2.91 -5.15
C GLY A 55 -0.16 4.33 -5.61
N ASP A 56 -1.02 5.30 -5.28
CA ASP A 56 -0.79 6.72 -5.58
C ASP A 56 0.49 7.24 -4.90
N LEU A 57 0.78 6.79 -3.67
CA LEU A 57 2.04 7.13 -2.99
C LEU A 57 3.25 6.57 -3.75
N LEU A 58 3.18 5.33 -4.25
CA LEU A 58 4.26 4.74 -5.04
C LEU A 58 4.46 5.48 -6.37
N ILE A 59 3.39 5.84 -7.05
CA ILE A 59 3.42 6.62 -8.30
C ILE A 59 4.05 7.98 -8.04
N GLY A 60 3.58 8.71 -7.03
CA GLY A 60 4.10 10.03 -6.68
C GLY A 60 5.56 9.99 -6.26
N ALA A 61 5.95 9.07 -5.38
CA ALA A 61 7.34 8.90 -4.94
C ALA A 61 8.25 8.47 -6.09
N GLY A 62 7.79 7.58 -6.98
CA GLY A 62 8.53 7.15 -8.17
C GLY A 62 8.79 8.31 -9.14
N ALA A 63 7.80 9.16 -9.36
CA ALA A 63 7.92 10.36 -10.18
C ALA A 63 8.96 11.34 -9.58
N LEU A 64 8.86 11.62 -8.29
CA LEU A 64 9.81 12.49 -7.57
C LEU A 64 11.24 11.92 -7.57
N MET A 65 11.40 10.61 -7.41
CA MET A 65 12.71 9.96 -7.48
C MET A 65 13.33 10.03 -8.87
N THR A 66 12.52 9.81 -9.92
CA THR A 66 12.97 9.96 -11.31
C THR A 66 13.49 11.37 -11.56
N GLU A 67 12.74 12.38 -11.13
CA GLU A 67 13.14 13.78 -11.24
C GLU A 67 14.41 14.08 -10.42
N ALA A 68 14.49 13.62 -9.18
CA ALA A 68 15.64 13.84 -8.31
C ALA A 68 16.91 13.14 -8.82
N ASN A 69 16.77 12.05 -9.55
CA ASN A 69 17.87 11.37 -10.24
C ASN A 69 18.32 12.09 -11.53
N GLY A 70 17.68 13.19 -11.90
CA GLY A 70 17.99 13.95 -13.12
C GLY A 70 17.50 13.30 -14.40
N LEU A 71 16.51 12.41 -14.29
CA LEU A 71 15.94 11.70 -15.43
C LEU A 71 14.59 12.29 -15.81
N ASP A 72 14.24 12.21 -17.08
CA ASP A 72 12.97 12.69 -17.61
C ASP A 72 12.23 11.52 -18.30
N MET A 73 11.04 11.21 -17.82
CA MET A 73 10.20 10.15 -18.37
C MET A 73 9.83 10.39 -19.83
N ALA A 74 9.80 11.64 -20.30
CA ALA A 74 9.53 11.95 -21.70
C ALA A 74 10.67 11.46 -22.62
N THR A 75 11.91 11.46 -22.11
CA THR A 75 13.11 11.12 -22.87
C THR A 75 13.69 9.75 -22.55
N VAL A 76 13.25 9.12 -21.45
CA VAL A 76 13.73 7.81 -20.99
C VAL A 76 12.59 6.77 -21.11
N PRO A 77 12.50 6.04 -22.23
CA PRO A 77 11.34 5.17 -22.53
C PRO A 77 11.06 4.10 -21.46
N HIS A 78 12.10 3.43 -20.95
CA HIS A 78 11.90 2.35 -19.97
C HIS A 78 11.30 2.85 -18.66
N LEU A 79 11.62 4.07 -18.19
CA LEU A 79 11.01 4.66 -17.01
C LEU A 79 9.53 5.00 -17.25
N ARG A 80 9.24 5.57 -18.43
CA ARG A 80 7.85 5.83 -18.83
C ARG A 80 7.04 4.55 -18.88
N ASP A 81 7.58 3.49 -19.46
CA ASP A 81 6.89 2.20 -19.59
C ASP A 81 6.66 1.57 -18.21
N SER A 82 7.65 1.62 -17.31
CA SER A 82 7.50 1.15 -15.92
C SER A 82 6.46 1.95 -15.14
N MET A 83 6.45 3.28 -15.27
CA MET A 83 5.43 4.11 -14.62
C MET A 83 4.03 3.87 -15.20
N ALA A 84 3.91 3.68 -16.51
CA ALA A 84 2.64 3.32 -17.14
C ALA A 84 2.12 1.96 -16.64
N GLU A 85 3.01 0.99 -16.45
CA GLU A 85 2.66 -0.31 -15.88
C GLU A 85 2.18 -0.15 -14.43
N LEU A 86 2.87 0.64 -13.59
CA LEU A 86 2.47 0.90 -12.22
C LEU A 86 1.08 1.56 -12.15
N ILE A 87 0.84 2.59 -12.96
CA ILE A 87 -0.47 3.25 -13.06
C ILE A 87 -1.54 2.26 -13.50
N LYS A 88 -1.27 1.45 -14.53
CA LYS A 88 -2.21 0.42 -15.02
C LYS A 88 -2.60 -0.57 -13.91
N LEU A 89 -1.65 -1.00 -13.08
CA LEU A 89 -1.91 -1.90 -11.96
C LEU A 89 -2.84 -1.25 -10.92
N VAL A 90 -2.53 -0.02 -10.51
CA VAL A 90 -3.30 0.72 -9.50
C VAL A 90 -4.71 1.01 -10.00
N GLU A 91 -4.84 1.61 -11.18
CA GLU A 91 -6.13 1.97 -11.77
C GLU A 91 -6.96 0.73 -12.13
N GLY A 92 -6.32 -0.39 -12.48
CA GLY A 92 -7.01 -1.63 -12.82
C GLY A 92 -7.81 -2.21 -11.66
N PHE A 93 -7.22 -2.34 -10.48
CA PHE A 93 -7.97 -2.82 -9.33
C PHE A 93 -8.88 -1.74 -8.71
N PHE A 94 -8.52 -0.46 -8.80
CA PHE A 94 -9.38 0.64 -8.37
C PHE A 94 -10.67 0.70 -9.19
N ALA A 95 -10.59 0.52 -10.51
CA ALA A 95 -11.77 0.44 -11.38
C ALA A 95 -12.72 -0.69 -10.96
N CYS A 96 -12.19 -1.84 -10.51
CA CYS A 96 -13.02 -2.91 -9.94
C CYS A 96 -13.75 -2.44 -8.66
N GLY A 97 -13.07 -1.68 -7.79
CA GLY A 97 -13.71 -1.11 -6.60
C GLY A 97 -14.84 -0.14 -6.94
N VAL A 98 -14.64 0.72 -7.93
CA VAL A 98 -15.68 1.62 -8.43
C VAL A 98 -16.86 0.83 -9.02
N ALA A 99 -16.58 -0.19 -9.84
CA ALA A 99 -17.62 -1.05 -10.41
C ALA A 99 -18.39 -1.79 -9.30
N ALA A 100 -17.71 -2.30 -8.28
CA ALA A 100 -18.35 -2.95 -7.14
C ALA A 100 -19.30 -2.02 -6.40
N SER A 101 -18.96 -0.73 -6.31
CA SER A 101 -19.87 0.28 -5.72
C SER A 101 -21.06 0.58 -6.62
N VAL A 102 -20.81 0.78 -7.92
CA VAL A 102 -21.86 1.18 -8.89
C VAL A 102 -22.89 0.07 -9.10
N TYR A 103 -22.45 -1.18 -9.13
CA TYR A 103 -23.33 -2.36 -9.29
C TYR A 103 -23.75 -2.98 -7.95
N GLY A 104 -23.47 -2.31 -6.84
CA GLY A 104 -23.92 -2.74 -5.52
C GLY A 104 -25.43 -2.88 -5.45
N ILE A 105 -25.90 -3.71 -4.54
CA ILE A 105 -27.33 -3.98 -4.31
C ILE A 105 -27.71 -3.62 -2.89
N GLU A 106 -28.95 -3.18 -2.71
CA GLU A 106 -29.49 -2.94 -1.39
C GLU A 106 -29.85 -4.28 -0.72
N ASP A 107 -29.33 -4.48 0.49
CA ASP A 107 -29.66 -5.60 1.34
C ASP A 107 -31.04 -5.36 2.00
N PRO A 108 -31.79 -6.42 2.39
CA PRO A 108 -33.06 -6.27 3.10
C PRO A 108 -33.02 -5.42 4.37
N SER A 109 -31.87 -5.23 4.98
CA SER A 109 -31.66 -4.32 6.11
C SER A 109 -31.61 -2.84 5.73
N GLY A 110 -31.59 -2.50 4.43
CA GLY A 110 -31.38 -1.16 3.91
C GLY A 110 -29.91 -0.76 3.75
N SER A 111 -28.98 -1.66 4.02
CA SER A 111 -27.56 -1.46 3.77
C SER A 111 -27.21 -1.78 2.32
N TRP A 112 -26.22 -1.08 1.76
CA TRP A 112 -25.73 -1.35 0.41
C TRP A 112 -24.56 -2.32 0.45
N MET A 113 -24.69 -3.43 -0.29
CA MET A 113 -23.65 -4.44 -0.47
C MET A 113 -22.89 -4.18 -1.76
N PRO A 114 -21.56 -4.11 -1.74
CA PRO A 114 -20.79 -4.02 -2.96
C PRO A 114 -21.00 -5.28 -3.82
N GLU A 115 -20.94 -5.12 -5.14
CA GLU A 115 -21.12 -6.25 -6.06
C GLU A 115 -19.99 -7.27 -5.85
N PRO A 116 -20.28 -8.57 -5.60
CA PRO A 116 -19.30 -9.55 -5.14
C PRO A 116 -18.22 -9.88 -6.16
N ILE A 117 -18.56 -9.97 -7.45
CA ILE A 117 -17.62 -10.36 -8.50
C ILE A 117 -16.53 -9.30 -8.63
N PHE A 118 -16.91 -8.02 -8.75
CA PHE A 118 -15.93 -6.94 -8.85
C PHE A 118 -15.11 -6.75 -7.59
N SER A 119 -15.70 -6.94 -6.39
CA SER A 119 -14.98 -6.93 -5.13
C SER A 119 -13.92 -8.03 -5.08
N ASN A 120 -14.28 -9.25 -5.52
CA ASN A 120 -13.37 -10.38 -5.55
C ASN A 120 -12.27 -10.22 -6.61
N VAL A 121 -12.62 -9.80 -7.82
CA VAL A 121 -11.65 -9.56 -8.90
C VAL A 121 -10.65 -8.47 -8.51
N GLY A 122 -11.13 -7.34 -8.00
CA GLY A 122 -10.25 -6.25 -7.55
C GLY A 122 -9.33 -6.68 -6.42
N LYS A 123 -9.83 -7.44 -5.44
CA LYS A 123 -9.01 -7.99 -4.35
C LYS A 123 -7.98 -9.00 -4.86
N LEU A 124 -8.34 -9.84 -5.82
CA LEU A 124 -7.41 -10.80 -6.42
C LEU A 124 -6.29 -10.11 -7.21
N LEU A 125 -6.65 -9.12 -8.04
CA LEU A 125 -5.66 -8.31 -8.77
C LEU A 125 -4.69 -7.63 -7.81
N LEU A 126 -5.21 -6.98 -6.79
CA LEU A 126 -4.40 -6.38 -5.74
C LEU A 126 -3.46 -7.40 -5.09
N ALA A 127 -3.98 -8.54 -4.66
CA ALA A 127 -3.22 -9.55 -3.94
C ALA A 127 -2.08 -10.15 -4.78
N THR A 128 -2.29 -10.32 -6.08
CA THR A 128 -1.29 -10.89 -6.98
C THR A 128 -0.27 -9.88 -7.47
N GLN A 129 -0.59 -8.58 -7.49
CA GLN A 129 0.21 -7.55 -8.15
C GLN A 129 0.95 -6.60 -7.17
N ILE A 130 0.68 -6.67 -5.87
CA ILE A 130 1.29 -5.74 -4.90
C ILE A 130 2.82 -5.79 -4.91
N TYR A 131 3.41 -6.97 -5.07
CA TYR A 131 4.86 -7.13 -5.10
C TYR A 131 5.47 -6.58 -6.42
N ASP A 132 4.74 -6.67 -7.52
CA ASP A 132 5.13 -6.03 -8.77
C ASP A 132 5.10 -4.51 -8.66
N MET A 133 4.12 -3.95 -7.96
CA MET A 133 4.08 -2.51 -7.67
C MET A 133 5.33 -2.06 -6.90
N HIS A 134 5.76 -2.80 -5.88
CA HIS A 134 6.98 -2.51 -5.13
C HIS A 134 8.22 -2.65 -6.02
N ARG A 135 8.33 -3.71 -6.80
CA ARG A 135 9.44 -3.93 -7.73
C ARG A 135 9.57 -2.77 -8.72
N ILE A 136 8.46 -2.37 -9.35
CA ILE A 136 8.44 -1.26 -10.30
C ILE A 136 8.82 0.05 -9.61
N ALA A 137 8.31 0.31 -8.41
CA ALA A 137 8.67 1.49 -7.63
C ALA A 137 10.18 1.56 -7.33
N HIS A 138 10.81 0.42 -7.01
CA HIS A 138 12.27 0.35 -6.84
C HIS A 138 13.02 0.58 -8.16
N GLU A 139 12.56 0.01 -9.27
CA GLU A 139 13.18 0.19 -10.60
C GLU A 139 13.18 1.67 -11.03
N VAL A 140 12.04 2.34 -10.93
CA VAL A 140 11.94 3.77 -11.30
C VAL A 140 12.73 4.68 -10.34
N SER A 141 12.98 4.21 -9.12
CA SER A 141 13.80 4.92 -8.13
C SER A 141 15.32 4.71 -8.33
N GLY A 142 15.74 3.84 -9.25
CA GLY A 142 17.14 3.60 -9.58
C GLY A 142 17.85 2.58 -8.69
N GLY A 143 17.13 1.77 -7.90
CA GLY A 143 17.67 0.68 -7.10
C GLY A 143 18.43 1.11 -5.83
N LEU A 144 18.67 2.39 -5.60
CA LEU A 144 19.35 2.90 -4.41
C LEU A 144 18.56 2.62 -3.11
N ILE A 145 17.24 2.46 -3.23
CA ILE A 145 16.30 2.34 -2.11
C ILE A 145 16.66 1.23 -1.12
N VAL A 146 17.22 0.12 -1.59
CA VAL A 146 17.59 -1.03 -0.74
C VAL A 146 19.01 -0.93 -0.15
N ALA A 147 19.73 0.16 -0.42
CA ALA A 147 21.13 0.34 -0.01
C ALA A 147 21.40 1.79 0.43
N LEU A 148 20.41 2.46 0.99
CA LEU A 148 20.57 3.82 1.51
C LEU A 148 21.52 3.84 2.70
N PRO A 149 22.41 4.85 2.81
CA PRO A 149 23.19 5.09 4.02
C PRO A 149 22.27 5.23 5.24
N GLY A 150 22.74 4.82 6.40
CA GLY A 150 22.00 5.04 7.65
C GLY A 150 21.75 6.54 7.91
N PRO A 151 20.66 6.92 8.58
CA PRO A 151 20.38 8.33 8.88
C PRO A 151 21.50 9.03 9.66
N ASP A 152 22.23 8.28 10.49
CA ASP A 152 23.34 8.81 11.29
C ASP A 152 24.55 9.21 10.43
N GLU A 153 24.71 8.60 9.25
CA GLU A 153 25.79 8.93 8.32
C GLU A 153 25.64 10.33 7.69
N ASP A 154 24.41 10.82 7.55
CA ASP A 154 24.13 12.16 7.06
C ASP A 154 24.69 13.24 8.00
N HIS A 155 24.88 12.90 9.28
CA HIS A 155 25.39 13.79 10.33
C HIS A 155 26.81 13.44 10.78
N ASN A 156 27.43 12.41 10.21
CA ASN A 156 28.78 12.00 10.52
C ASN A 156 29.79 12.92 9.81
N PRO A 157 30.61 13.70 10.54
CA PRO A 157 31.57 14.62 9.92
C PRO A 157 32.61 13.96 8.99
N ALA A 158 32.83 12.64 9.18
CA ALA A 158 33.80 11.90 8.37
C ALA A 158 33.25 11.46 7.01
N THR A 159 31.92 11.33 6.87
CA THR A 159 31.27 10.73 5.68
C THR A 159 30.26 11.63 5.00
N SER A 160 29.64 12.57 5.72
CA SER A 160 28.53 13.38 5.19
C SER A 160 28.89 14.19 3.94
N GLY A 161 30.11 14.73 3.86
CA GLY A 161 30.58 15.47 2.68
C GLY A 161 30.74 14.59 1.44
N ASP A 162 31.25 13.39 1.63
CA ASP A 162 31.41 12.41 0.54
C ASP A 162 30.05 11.90 0.09
N LEU A 163 29.15 11.61 1.01
CA LEU A 163 27.79 11.19 0.70
C LEU A 163 27.04 12.25 -0.12
N ALA A 164 27.11 13.51 0.29
CA ALA A 164 26.47 14.61 -0.43
C ALA A 164 27.01 14.75 -1.87
N THR A 165 28.27 14.40 -2.08
CA THR A 165 28.91 14.43 -3.41
C THR A 165 28.56 13.21 -4.24
N LEU A 166 28.71 12.00 -3.67
CA LEU A 166 28.55 10.73 -4.38
C LEU A 166 27.08 10.39 -4.68
N LEU A 167 26.18 10.82 -3.80
CA LEU A 167 24.76 10.59 -3.94
C LEU A 167 23.99 11.83 -4.44
N ALA A 168 24.70 12.83 -4.94
CA ALA A 168 24.08 13.93 -5.66
C ALA A 168 23.33 13.40 -6.89
N GLY A 169 22.15 13.95 -7.13
CA GLY A 169 21.36 13.66 -8.32
C GLY A 169 21.36 14.85 -9.27
N ARG A 170 20.20 15.35 -9.57
CA ARG A 170 20.00 16.56 -10.37
C ARG A 170 20.61 17.79 -9.67
N ALA A 171 21.34 18.61 -10.41
CA ALA A 171 22.15 19.69 -9.84
C ALA A 171 21.36 20.78 -9.08
N ASP A 172 20.09 20.97 -9.43
CA ASP A 172 19.17 21.94 -8.81
C ASP A 172 18.31 21.33 -7.68
N ILE A 173 18.47 20.03 -7.39
CA ILE A 173 17.81 19.36 -6.27
C ILE A 173 18.86 19.09 -5.17
N PRO A 174 18.71 19.69 -3.98
CA PRO A 174 19.61 19.44 -2.86
C PRO A 174 19.69 17.96 -2.48
N TYR A 175 20.85 17.52 -2.02
CA TYR A 175 21.10 16.15 -1.56
C TYR A 175 20.07 15.68 -0.53
N ASP A 176 19.81 16.50 0.48
CA ASP A 176 18.85 16.20 1.55
C ASP A 176 17.43 16.00 1.03
N GLN A 177 16.99 16.80 0.06
CA GLN A 177 15.70 16.63 -0.59
C GLN A 177 15.62 15.32 -1.36
N ARG A 178 16.67 14.96 -2.13
CA ARG A 178 16.72 13.68 -2.83
C ARG A 178 16.68 12.51 -1.86
N MET A 179 17.46 12.58 -0.78
CA MET A 179 17.52 11.54 0.24
C MET A 179 16.20 11.43 1.01
N GLN A 180 15.49 12.52 1.22
CA GLN A 180 14.16 12.50 1.84
C GLN A 180 13.16 11.69 1.01
N VAL A 181 13.14 11.86 -0.31
CA VAL A 181 12.27 11.08 -1.20
C VAL A 181 12.70 9.62 -1.24
N ALA A 182 14.01 9.36 -1.31
CA ALA A 182 14.56 8.00 -1.29
C ALA A 182 14.18 7.25 0.00
N ARG A 183 14.34 7.88 1.16
CA ARG A 183 13.95 7.31 2.46
C ARG A 183 12.44 7.12 2.59
N PHE A 184 11.65 8.01 2.00
CA PHE A 184 10.20 7.81 1.95
C PHE A 184 9.85 6.56 1.14
N MET A 185 10.45 6.38 -0.04
CA MET A 185 10.25 5.18 -0.84
C MET A 185 10.71 3.90 -0.10
N GLU A 186 11.89 3.94 0.54
CA GLU A 186 12.37 2.85 1.40
C GLU A 186 11.35 2.52 2.50
N ASP A 187 10.87 3.54 3.20
CA ASP A 187 9.96 3.36 4.34
C ASP A 187 8.66 2.65 3.94
N ILE A 188 8.08 3.00 2.79
CA ILE A 188 6.82 2.42 2.34
C ILE A 188 6.97 1.10 1.57
N THR A 189 8.19 0.69 1.18
CA THR A 189 8.40 -0.51 0.35
C THR A 189 9.34 -1.55 0.93
N ALA A 190 10.38 -1.13 1.67
CA ALA A 190 11.47 -2.00 2.08
C ALA A 190 11.75 -1.99 3.60
N SER A 191 11.16 -1.07 4.35
CA SER A 191 11.36 -1.01 5.81
C SER A 191 10.57 -2.10 6.54
N SER A 192 10.85 -2.29 7.82
CA SER A 192 10.07 -3.19 8.68
C SER A 192 8.59 -2.81 8.80
N THR A 193 8.25 -1.55 8.51
CA THR A 193 6.87 -1.04 8.53
C THR A 193 6.17 -1.13 7.17
N ALA A 194 6.90 -1.40 6.09
CA ALA A 194 6.32 -1.53 4.75
C ALA A 194 5.21 -2.59 4.68
N GLY A 195 5.36 -3.70 5.42
CA GLY A 195 4.33 -4.73 5.53
C GLY A 195 2.98 -4.22 6.07
N TRP A 196 2.99 -3.21 6.93
CA TRP A 196 1.77 -2.61 7.47
C TRP A 196 1.02 -1.75 6.45
N TYR A 197 1.74 -1.11 5.55
CA TYR A 197 1.13 -0.25 4.53
C TYR A 197 0.61 -1.03 3.34
N SER A 198 1.26 -2.11 2.95
CA SER A 198 0.97 -2.80 1.70
C SER A 198 0.53 -4.24 1.88
N VAL A 199 1.31 -5.07 2.58
CA VAL A 199 1.16 -6.52 2.58
C VAL A 199 0.08 -7.04 3.53
N ILE A 200 -0.17 -6.34 4.65
CA ILE A 200 -1.08 -6.84 5.70
C ILE A 200 -2.48 -7.16 5.18
N SER A 201 -3.02 -6.36 4.29
CA SER A 201 -4.35 -6.59 3.74
C SER A 201 -4.42 -7.68 2.67
N LEU A 202 -3.28 -8.23 2.23
CA LEU A 202 -3.29 -9.41 1.36
C LEU A 202 -3.79 -10.63 2.10
N HIS A 203 -3.39 -10.75 3.34
CA HIS A 203 -3.65 -11.91 4.17
C HIS A 203 -4.84 -11.72 5.11
N GLY A 204 -5.29 -10.49 5.30
CA GLY A 204 -6.50 -10.19 6.06
C GLY A 204 -7.77 -10.45 5.24
N GLY A 205 -8.70 -11.25 5.75
CA GLY A 205 -10.00 -11.49 5.15
C GLY A 205 -10.03 -12.49 4.00
N GLY A 206 -9.00 -13.28 3.86
CA GLY A 206 -8.91 -14.35 2.86
C GLY A 206 -8.66 -13.83 1.43
N SER A 207 -7.78 -14.48 0.74
CA SER A 207 -7.58 -14.37 -0.71
C SER A 207 -8.47 -15.35 -1.44
#